data_5faaa6d847af3428726c301e86fe55c2
#
_entry.id   5faaa6d847af3428726c301e86fe55c2
#
_cell.length_a   1.000
_cell.length_b   1.000
_cell.length_c   1.000
_cell.angle_alpha   90.00
_cell.angle_beta   90.00
_cell.angle_gamma   90.00
#
_symmetry.space_group_name_H-M   'P 1'
#
loop_
_entity.id
_entity.type
_entity.pdbx_description
1 polymer ?
#
loop_
_entity_poly.entity_id
_entity_poly.type
_entity_poly.pdbx_seq_one_letter_code
_entity_poly.pdbx_strand_id
1 'polypeptide(L)'
;FEKLPVIVVSAFLDDGKLSAGGKYLIKLDVEGVEIEAIKGGARLLQGDSVLLCEEHGNDRHHTVSRYILEHTPLKLIVYDPRSNRLETVTELSILDRIKVSTHVGYNVFGTASAFWQDRISALNAARRAQ
;
A
#
# COMPACT_ATOMS: atom_id res chain seq x y z
N PHE A 1 -22.99 15.69 14.56
CA PHE A 1 -21.63 15.70 13.99
C PHE A 1 -20.64 16.12 15.05
N GLU A 2 -19.93 15.20 15.63
CA GLU A 2 -18.74 15.54 16.41
C GLU A 2 -17.61 15.89 15.45
N LYS A 3 -17.02 17.06 15.64
CA LYS A 3 -15.78 17.42 14.95
C LYS A 3 -14.62 16.73 15.64
N LEU A 4 -14.08 15.69 15.00
CA LEU A 4 -12.86 15.05 15.45
C LEU A 4 -11.65 15.80 14.92
N PRO A 5 -10.55 15.90 15.68
CA PRO A 5 -9.32 16.48 15.18
C PRO A 5 -8.73 15.63 14.08
N VAL A 6 -8.23 16.26 13.01
CA VAL A 6 -7.47 15.59 11.97
C VAL A 6 -5.99 15.60 12.37
N ILE A 7 -5.39 14.43 12.41
CA ILE A 7 -3.99 14.24 12.78
C ILE A 7 -3.25 13.68 11.58
N VAL A 8 -2.13 14.29 11.23
CA VAL A 8 -1.19 13.78 10.22
C VAL A 8 -0.50 12.54 10.79
N VAL A 9 -0.51 11.43 10.05
CA VAL A 9 0.04 10.14 10.53
C VAL A 9 1.49 10.29 11.00
N SER A 10 2.32 11.05 10.30
CA SER A 10 3.71 11.28 10.66
C SER A 10 3.90 12.01 12.00
N ALA A 11 2.85 12.66 12.52
CA ALA A 11 2.91 13.28 13.85
C ALA A 11 3.13 12.26 14.98
N PHE A 12 2.75 11.00 14.77
CA PHE A 12 3.03 9.93 15.73
C PHE A 12 4.53 9.63 15.89
N LEU A 13 5.36 9.97 14.90
CA LEU A 13 6.81 9.93 15.03
C LEU A 13 7.33 11.08 15.91
N ASP A 14 6.74 12.27 15.75
CA ASP A 14 7.17 13.47 16.48
C ASP A 14 6.82 13.37 17.98
N ASP A 15 5.70 12.76 18.33
CA ASP A 15 5.26 12.60 19.73
C ASP A 15 5.76 11.30 20.39
N GLY A 16 6.57 10.52 19.69
CA GLY A 16 7.18 9.29 20.20
C GLY A 16 6.25 8.09 20.31
N LYS A 17 5.01 8.16 19.80
CA LYS A 17 4.09 7.00 19.78
C LYS A 17 4.56 5.94 18.80
N LEU A 18 5.22 6.34 17.73
CA LEU A 18 5.90 5.44 16.79
C LEU A 18 7.38 5.73 16.76
N SER A 19 8.19 4.70 16.58
CA SER A 19 9.65 4.81 16.46
C SER A 19 10.05 4.90 14.99
N ALA A 20 10.94 5.83 14.64
CA ALA A 20 11.49 5.96 13.30
C ALA A 20 12.22 4.70 12.81
N GLY A 21 12.81 3.91 13.74
CA GLY A 21 13.46 2.64 13.43
C GLY A 21 12.56 1.41 13.53
N GLY A 22 11.27 1.61 13.80
CA GLY A 22 10.29 0.53 13.90
C GLY A 22 9.91 -0.06 12.55
N LYS A 23 9.35 -1.27 12.58
CA LYS A 23 8.81 -1.97 11.42
C LYS A 23 7.30 -2.02 11.53
N TYR A 24 6.60 -1.46 10.56
CA TYR A 24 5.15 -1.29 10.64
C TYR A 24 4.44 -1.82 9.41
N LEU A 25 3.31 -2.49 9.64
CA LEU A 25 2.27 -2.72 8.64
C LEU A 25 1.19 -1.66 8.85
N ILE A 26 0.93 -0.86 7.84
CA ILE A 26 -0.03 0.24 7.89
C ILE A 26 -1.19 -0.10 6.97
N LYS A 27 -2.35 -0.38 7.55
CA LYS A 27 -3.57 -0.57 6.77
C LYS A 27 -4.32 0.75 6.66
N LEU A 28 -4.61 1.16 5.43
CA LEU A 28 -5.51 2.27 5.13
C LEU A 28 -6.84 1.75 4.62
N ASP A 29 -7.89 2.10 5.33
CA ASP A 29 -9.27 1.79 5.00
C ASP A 29 -10.10 3.04 5.36
N VAL A 30 -9.93 4.09 4.56
CA VAL A 30 -10.39 5.46 4.89
C VAL A 30 -11.27 6.08 3.79
N GLU A 31 -11.90 5.29 3.00
CA GLU A 31 -12.87 5.62 1.94
C GLU A 31 -12.74 7.02 1.34
N GLY A 32 -11.91 7.13 0.28
CA GLY A 32 -11.80 8.33 -0.54
C GLY A 32 -10.75 9.34 -0.09
N VAL A 33 -10.04 9.10 1.03
CA VAL A 33 -8.97 9.98 1.52
C VAL A 33 -7.62 9.26 1.66
N GLU A 34 -7.43 8.16 0.94
CA GLU A 34 -6.20 7.36 0.98
C GLU A 34 -4.98 8.18 0.57
N ILE A 35 -5.08 8.97 -0.50
CA ILE A 35 -3.99 9.81 -0.99
C ILE A 35 -3.58 10.82 0.08
N GLU A 36 -4.55 11.46 0.73
CA GLU A 36 -4.28 12.42 1.80
C GLU A 36 -3.60 11.73 3.00
N ALA A 37 -4.03 10.53 3.34
CA ALA A 37 -3.40 9.73 4.38
C ALA A 37 -1.97 9.33 4.02
N ILE A 38 -1.70 8.95 2.77
CA ILE A 38 -0.35 8.63 2.28
C ILE A 38 0.55 9.87 2.35
N LYS A 39 0.07 11.02 1.91
CA LYS A 39 0.80 12.29 2.04
C LYS A 39 1.16 12.60 3.49
N GLY A 40 0.17 12.47 4.39
CA GLY A 40 0.37 12.72 5.82
C GLY A 40 1.27 11.68 6.49
N GLY A 41 1.42 10.50 5.92
CA GLY A 41 2.27 9.41 6.41
C GLY A 41 3.62 9.30 5.72
N ALA A 42 4.01 10.25 4.86
CA ALA A 42 5.18 10.14 4.00
C ALA A 42 6.48 9.82 4.77
N ARG A 43 6.72 10.47 5.91
CA ARG A 43 7.91 10.23 6.74
C ARG A 43 7.93 8.80 7.31
N LEU A 44 6.79 8.30 7.75
CA LEU A 44 6.66 6.93 8.27
C LEU A 44 6.88 5.90 7.15
N LEU A 45 6.36 6.18 5.97
CA LEU A 45 6.49 5.30 4.80
C LEU A 45 7.89 5.29 4.19
N GLN A 46 8.76 6.23 4.52
CA GLN A 46 10.17 6.22 4.13
C GLN A 46 11.00 5.24 4.96
N GLY A 47 10.51 4.81 6.12
CA GLY A 47 11.15 3.84 6.99
C GLY A 47 10.80 2.39 6.63
N ASP A 48 10.99 1.48 7.59
CA ASP A 48 10.68 0.06 7.44
C ASP A 48 9.19 -0.21 7.60
N SER A 49 8.40 0.39 6.71
CA SER A 49 6.94 0.26 6.72
C SER A 49 6.45 -0.34 5.41
N VAL A 50 5.35 -1.05 5.48
CA VAL A 50 4.56 -1.48 4.33
C VAL A 50 3.13 -0.97 4.45
N LEU A 51 2.66 -0.33 3.40
CA LEU A 51 1.31 0.16 3.27
C LEU A 51 0.44 -0.93 2.65
N LEU A 52 -0.75 -1.13 3.19
CA LEU A 52 -1.81 -1.93 2.60
C LEU A 52 -3.05 -1.06 2.44
N CYS A 53 -3.54 -0.93 1.23
CA CYS A 53 -4.79 -0.22 0.96
C CYS A 53 -5.62 -0.95 -0.10
N GLU A 54 -6.90 -0.65 -0.10
CA GLU A 54 -7.83 -1.19 -1.09
C GLU A 54 -7.99 -0.20 -2.24
N GLU A 55 -7.90 -0.72 -3.46
CA GLU A 55 -8.28 0.00 -4.68
C GLU A 55 -9.71 -0.38 -5.03
N HIS A 56 -10.54 0.61 -5.37
CA HIS A 56 -11.94 0.38 -5.71
C HIS A 56 -12.09 -0.35 -7.05
N GLY A 57 -12.92 -1.37 -7.08
CA GLY A 57 -13.15 -2.16 -8.28
C GLY A 57 -13.76 -1.39 -9.45
N ASN A 58 -14.54 -0.33 -9.18
CA ASN A 58 -15.14 0.52 -10.19
C ASN A 58 -14.26 1.69 -10.64
N ASP A 59 -13.11 1.88 -10.01
CA ASP A 59 -12.17 2.94 -10.42
C ASP A 59 -11.33 2.46 -11.60
N ARG A 60 -11.64 3.00 -12.79
CA ARG A 60 -10.91 2.69 -14.03
C ARG A 60 -9.52 3.31 -14.08
N HIS A 61 -9.28 4.32 -13.26
CA HIS A 61 -8.02 5.07 -13.26
C HIS A 61 -7.02 4.54 -12.23
N HIS A 62 -7.43 3.59 -11.38
CA HIS A 62 -6.60 3.09 -10.28
C HIS A 62 -5.98 4.25 -9.50
N THR A 63 -6.81 5.15 -9.00
CA THR A 63 -6.40 6.48 -8.50
C THR A 63 -5.33 6.39 -7.42
N VAL A 64 -5.50 5.53 -6.43
CA VAL A 64 -4.53 5.37 -5.33
C VAL A 64 -3.23 4.74 -5.83
N SER A 65 -3.34 3.67 -6.60
CA SER A 65 -2.18 2.96 -7.17
C SER A 65 -1.38 3.87 -8.11
N ARG A 66 -2.05 4.66 -8.92
CA ARG A 66 -1.42 5.67 -9.79
C ARG A 66 -0.64 6.68 -8.96
N TYR A 67 -1.24 7.20 -7.90
CA TYR A 67 -0.56 8.15 -7.01
C TYR A 67 0.70 7.53 -6.40
N ILE A 68 0.60 6.30 -5.88
CA ILE A 68 1.75 5.60 -5.31
C ILE A 68 2.86 5.44 -6.36
N LEU A 69 2.51 5.00 -7.56
CA LEU A 69 3.47 4.73 -8.63
C LEU A 69 4.16 5.99 -9.15
N GLU A 70 3.41 7.08 -9.32
CA GLU A 70 3.89 8.30 -9.97
C GLU A 70 4.47 9.33 -9.00
N HIS A 71 4.03 9.34 -7.73
CA HIS A 71 4.32 10.43 -6.79
C HIS A 71 4.98 10.00 -5.49
N THR A 72 5.34 8.72 -5.34
CA THR A 72 6.02 8.23 -4.14
C THR A 72 7.22 7.37 -4.50
N PRO A 73 8.20 7.19 -3.57
CA PRO A 73 9.30 6.26 -3.76
C PRO A 73 8.92 4.80 -3.48
N LEU A 74 7.66 4.53 -3.16
CA LEU A 74 7.20 3.19 -2.80
C LEU A 74 7.14 2.29 -4.04
N LYS A 75 7.59 1.05 -3.90
CA LYS A 75 7.28 0.00 -4.85
C LYS A 75 5.84 -0.43 -4.64
N LEU A 76 5.07 -0.41 -5.70
CA LEU A 76 3.70 -0.88 -5.72
C LEU A 76 3.66 -2.38 -5.99
N ILE A 77 2.94 -3.10 -5.17
CA ILE A 77 2.86 -4.56 -5.21
C ILE A 77 1.39 -4.95 -5.11
N VAL A 78 0.98 -5.96 -5.86
CA VAL A 78 -0.39 -6.46 -5.87
C VAL A 78 -0.39 -7.98 -5.74
N TYR A 79 -1.40 -8.52 -5.08
CA TYR A 79 -1.64 -9.96 -5.07
C TYR A 79 -2.40 -10.36 -6.33
N ASP A 80 -1.82 -11.27 -7.10
CA ASP A 80 -2.47 -11.88 -8.25
C ASP A 80 -3.05 -13.24 -7.84
N PRO A 81 -4.38 -13.38 -7.78
CA PRO A 81 -5.01 -14.64 -7.38
C PRO A 81 -4.81 -15.77 -8.39
N ARG A 82 -4.52 -15.47 -9.65
CA ARG A 82 -4.31 -16.47 -10.70
C ARG A 82 -2.98 -17.19 -10.54
N SER A 83 -1.93 -16.43 -10.25
CA SER A 83 -0.60 -16.98 -10.00
C SER A 83 -0.35 -17.29 -8.52
N ASN A 84 -1.25 -16.88 -7.63
CA ASN A 84 -1.10 -16.95 -6.17
C ASN A 84 0.21 -16.30 -5.69
N ARG A 85 0.54 -15.15 -6.26
CA ARG A 85 1.80 -14.44 -6.01
C ARG A 85 1.58 -12.97 -5.77
N LEU A 86 2.54 -12.36 -5.09
CA LEU A 86 2.68 -10.92 -4.95
C LEU A 86 3.55 -10.41 -6.10
N GLU A 87 3.00 -9.59 -6.97
CA GLU A 87 3.68 -9.07 -8.16
C GLU A 87 3.98 -7.58 -8.01
N THR A 88 5.18 -7.17 -8.45
CA THR A 88 5.52 -5.75 -8.54
C THR A 88 4.79 -5.12 -9.71
N VAL A 89 4.13 -4.01 -9.46
CA VAL A 89 3.40 -3.23 -10.46
C VAL A 89 4.33 -2.15 -11.00
N THR A 90 4.74 -2.28 -12.24
CA THR A 90 5.57 -1.29 -12.94
C THR A 90 4.76 -0.38 -13.84
N GLU A 91 3.56 -0.82 -14.22
CA GLU A 91 2.61 -0.07 -15.04
C GLU A 91 1.17 -0.43 -14.65
N LEU A 92 0.26 0.50 -14.80
CA LEU A 92 -1.13 0.33 -14.35
C LEU A 92 -1.90 -0.75 -15.12
N SER A 93 -1.49 -1.08 -16.33
CA SER A 93 -2.08 -2.17 -17.13
C SER A 93 -2.02 -3.54 -16.43
N ILE A 94 -1.04 -3.74 -15.55
CA ILE A 94 -0.95 -4.95 -14.72
C ILE A 94 -2.18 -5.08 -13.82
N LEU A 95 -2.66 -3.96 -13.27
CA LEU A 95 -3.84 -3.94 -12.41
C LEU A 95 -5.13 -4.27 -13.19
N ASP A 96 -5.24 -3.84 -14.44
CA ASP A 96 -6.39 -4.18 -15.30
C ASP A 96 -6.48 -5.68 -15.54
N ARG A 97 -5.34 -6.35 -15.66
CA ARG A 97 -5.29 -7.81 -15.81
C ARG A 97 -5.69 -8.56 -14.54
N ILE A 98 -5.36 -8.00 -13.38
CA ILE A 98 -5.61 -8.62 -12.07
C ILE A 98 -7.03 -8.37 -11.61
N LYS A 99 -7.58 -7.22 -11.93
CA LYS A 99 -8.93 -6.80 -11.58
C LYS A 99 -9.96 -7.74 -12.21
N VAL A 100 -10.67 -8.47 -11.37
CA VAL A 100 -11.65 -9.48 -11.83
C VAL A 100 -13.08 -8.98 -11.87
N SER A 101 -13.40 -7.85 -11.22
CA SER A 101 -14.76 -7.35 -11.09
C SER A 101 -14.77 -5.83 -10.93
N THR A 102 -15.82 -5.20 -11.44
CA THR A 102 -16.10 -3.78 -11.19
C THR A 102 -16.75 -3.52 -9.84
N HIS A 103 -17.16 -4.58 -9.13
CA HIS A 103 -17.91 -4.49 -7.88
C HIS A 103 -17.05 -4.84 -6.66
N VAL A 104 -15.91 -5.49 -6.87
CA VAL A 104 -15.02 -5.95 -5.80
C VAL A 104 -13.70 -5.21 -5.92
N GLY A 105 -13.28 -4.58 -4.83
CA GLY A 105 -11.96 -3.98 -4.71
C GLY A 105 -10.85 -5.02 -4.67
N TYR A 106 -9.63 -4.58 -4.79
CA TYR A 106 -8.44 -5.41 -4.63
C TYR A 106 -7.40 -4.68 -3.79
N ASN A 107 -6.58 -5.45 -3.09
CA ASN A 107 -5.58 -4.89 -2.20
C ASN A 107 -4.27 -4.64 -2.93
N VAL A 108 -3.69 -3.48 -2.67
CA VAL A 108 -2.36 -3.12 -3.12
C VAL A 108 -1.47 -2.83 -1.91
N PHE A 109 -0.17 -3.08 -2.09
CA PHE A 109 0.85 -2.83 -1.10
C PHE A 109 1.83 -1.80 -1.64
N GLY A 110 2.37 -0.98 -0.76
CA GLY A 110 3.42 -0.04 -1.11
C GLY A 110 4.52 -0.08 -0.07
N THR A 111 5.78 -0.21 -0.49
CA THR A 111 6.92 -0.17 0.43
C THR A 111 8.18 0.34 -0.25
N ALA A 112 8.98 1.12 0.50
CA ALA A 112 10.35 1.48 0.15
C ALA A 112 11.37 0.66 0.96
N SER A 113 10.91 -0.23 1.83
CA SER A 113 11.74 -0.97 2.77
C SER A 113 12.31 -2.24 2.16
N ALA A 114 13.64 -2.39 2.21
CA ALA A 114 14.31 -3.64 1.84
C ALA A 114 13.86 -4.81 2.72
N PHE A 115 13.62 -4.57 4.00
CA PHE A 115 13.11 -5.59 4.91
C PHE A 115 11.79 -6.19 4.42
N TRP A 116 10.82 -5.35 4.06
CA TRP A 116 9.52 -5.80 3.58
C TRP A 116 9.60 -6.40 2.17
N GLN A 117 10.44 -5.86 1.29
CA GLN A 117 10.67 -6.45 -0.04
C GLN A 117 11.23 -7.86 0.06
N ASP A 118 12.19 -8.09 0.97
CA ASP A 118 12.75 -9.42 1.22
C ASP A 118 11.70 -10.38 1.77
N ARG A 119 10.81 -9.92 2.66
CA ARG A 119 9.69 -10.71 3.17
C ARG A 119 8.71 -11.12 2.07
N ILE A 120 8.41 -10.22 1.15
CA ILE A 120 7.54 -10.51 0.01
C ILE A 120 8.19 -11.54 -0.93
N SER A 121 9.48 -11.39 -1.20
CA SER A 121 10.24 -12.34 -2.00
C SER A 121 10.28 -13.73 -1.36
N ALA A 122 10.50 -13.79 -0.06
CA ALA A 122 10.48 -15.05 0.70
C ALA A 122 9.10 -15.72 0.67
N LEU A 123 8.04 -14.95 0.77
CA LEU A 123 6.68 -15.46 0.70
C LEU A 123 6.36 -16.04 -0.69
N ASN A 124 6.77 -15.38 -1.75
CA ASN A 124 6.63 -15.89 -3.11
C ASN A 124 7.44 -17.19 -3.34
N ALA A 125 8.66 -17.28 -2.79
CA ALA A 125 9.49 -18.48 -2.88
C ALA A 125 8.84 -19.66 -2.14
N ALA A 126 8.28 -19.44 -0.95
CA ALA A 126 7.57 -20.46 -0.19
C ALA A 126 6.33 -21.00 -0.94
N ARG A 127 5.61 -20.12 -1.64
CA ARG A 127 4.45 -20.52 -2.46
C ARG A 127 4.82 -21.36 -3.68
N ARG A 128 5.99 -21.16 -4.26
CA ARG A 128 6.47 -21.98 -5.39
C ARG A 128 6.78 -23.43 -4.97
N ALA A 129 7.15 -23.65 -3.72
CA ALA A 129 7.46 -24.96 -3.19
C ALA A 129 6.22 -25.82 -2.88
N GLN A 130 5.04 -25.22 -2.96
CA GLN A 130 3.74 -25.90 -2.82
C GLN A 130 3.22 -26.31 -4.23
#